data_40a598f378b064fcfb891588fe4daaaf
#
_entry.id   40a598f378b064fcfb891588fe4daaaf
#
_cell.length_a   1.000
_cell.length_b   1.000
_cell.length_c   1.000
_cell.angle_alpha   90.00
_cell.angle_beta   90.00
_cell.angle_gamma   90.00
#
_symmetry.space_group_name_H-M   'P 1'
#
loop_
_entity.id
_entity.type
_entity.pdbx_description
1 polymer ?
#
loop_
_entity_poly.entity_id
_entity_poly.type
_entity_poly.pdbx_seq_one_letter_code
_entity_poly.pdbx_strand_id
1 'polypeptide(L)'
;MTILFKCDKVIRSMKNKIVKKGERKSMKKRKYLALLLAAGMIAQTALSTGGVVQVQAAEDTYVKTDELTDNDTAAPKKDKTIPSKNQYEYQKQELAAFCHFGMNTYTGSEWGNGKENPNQFQLTNDFDEETYVKAIHDAGFKKLIITAKHHDGFCIWPSEMTTHDTETAGYEGDVLEELSRACTKYNIDMGLYLSPWDVNSEYYGYKDKDGKKLVGADGQPLNGKTWDQVKQEDALDYNEYYDNQLKEILGNDKYGNNGHFKEVWMDGAKDTNDKSNAQDYDFQRWFKTIQQYEGKASGKYEDDCLLFGAESYTTVRWIGNERGYAAEETWAKSTIDRENNTINSNSRDGYTKGFPNGNQWTVPEADTKITSGWFWGESKKTPLSMEQLAGIYFGSVGHNATLLLNVPPNKQGTVDADILARVAEF
;
A
#
# COMPACT_ATOMS: atom_id res chain seq x y z
N MET A 1 5.33 38.24 9.69
CA MET A 1 6.63 38.62 9.07
C MET A 1 7.44 37.39 8.65
N THR A 2 7.39 36.30 9.36
CA THR A 2 8.20 35.06 9.06
C THR A 2 7.74 34.28 7.83
N ILE A 3 6.45 34.27 7.52
CA ILE A 3 5.86 33.54 6.37
C ILE A 3 6.22 34.21 5.04
N LEU A 4 6.25 35.54 4.98
CA LEU A 4 6.63 36.31 3.77
C LEU A 4 8.09 36.05 3.35
N PHE A 5 9.01 35.87 4.30
CA PHE A 5 10.42 35.59 4.01
C PHE A 5 10.64 34.17 3.43
N LYS A 6 9.83 33.20 3.83
CA LYS A 6 9.92 31.84 3.29
C LYS A 6 9.39 31.75 1.84
N CYS A 7 8.29 32.44 1.54
CA CYS A 7 7.76 32.50 0.17
C CYS A 7 8.72 33.18 -0.82
N ASP A 8 9.39 34.23 -0.41
CA ASP A 8 10.34 34.95 -1.29
C ASP A 8 11.58 34.12 -1.63
N LYS A 9 12.02 33.26 -0.70
CA LYS A 9 13.15 32.34 -0.91
C LYS A 9 12.83 31.20 -1.89
N VAL A 10 11.60 30.67 -1.83
CA VAL A 10 11.10 29.63 -2.75
C VAL A 10 10.92 30.22 -4.16
N ILE A 11 10.35 31.41 -4.27
CA ILE A 11 10.16 32.09 -5.56
C ILE A 11 11.51 32.43 -6.22
N ARG A 12 12.52 32.88 -5.46
CA ARG A 12 13.88 33.13 -5.98
C ARG A 12 14.60 31.83 -6.42
N SER A 13 14.43 30.73 -5.67
CA SER A 13 14.98 29.43 -6.04
C SER A 13 14.37 28.92 -7.36
N MET A 14 13.06 29.06 -7.53
CA MET A 14 12.38 28.68 -8.77
C MET A 14 12.77 29.53 -9.97
N LYS A 15 12.92 30.85 -9.80
CA LYS A 15 13.41 31.76 -10.88
C LYS A 15 14.81 31.38 -11.37
N ASN A 16 15.73 31.02 -10.47
CA ASN A 16 17.08 30.63 -10.84
C ASN A 16 17.18 29.27 -11.55
N LYS A 17 16.27 28.32 -11.26
CA LYS A 17 16.18 27.05 -11.98
C LYS A 17 15.58 27.22 -13.40
N ILE A 18 14.67 28.18 -13.57
CA ILE A 18 14.05 28.48 -14.88
C ILE A 18 15.02 29.15 -15.85
N VAL A 19 15.88 30.02 -15.35
CA VAL A 19 16.88 30.75 -16.16
C VAL A 19 18.01 29.83 -16.65
N LYS A 20 18.33 28.74 -15.93
CA LYS A 20 19.39 27.78 -16.29
C LYS A 20 18.98 26.69 -17.29
N LYS A 21 17.68 26.56 -17.64
CA LYS A 21 17.17 25.64 -18.68
C LYS A 21 16.52 26.43 -19.81
N GLY A 22 17.33 27.20 -20.51
CA GLY A 22 16.94 27.80 -21.79
C GLY A 22 16.73 26.70 -22.83
N GLU A 23 15.65 26.90 -23.62
CA GLU A 23 15.32 26.20 -24.84
C GLU A 23 14.73 24.76 -24.72
N ARG A 24 13.41 24.70 -24.49
CA ARG A 24 12.40 23.94 -25.24
C ARG A 24 11.02 23.96 -24.57
N LYS A 25 9.99 24.37 -25.35
CA LYS A 25 8.53 24.22 -25.15
C LYS A 25 7.78 25.46 -24.64
N SER A 26 7.24 26.20 -25.58
CA SER A 26 6.38 27.40 -25.37
C SER A 26 5.03 27.08 -24.70
N MET A 27 4.54 25.85 -24.69
CA MET A 27 3.28 25.48 -24.07
C MET A 27 3.35 25.29 -22.52
N LYS A 28 4.47 24.79 -22.00
CA LYS A 28 4.65 24.70 -20.54
C LYS A 28 4.76 26.07 -19.86
N LYS A 29 5.32 27.08 -20.53
CA LYS A 29 5.42 28.43 -19.97
C LYS A 29 4.06 29.10 -19.69
N ARG A 30 3.04 28.84 -20.48
CA ARG A 30 1.71 29.43 -20.29
C ARG A 30 0.98 28.88 -19.06
N LYS A 31 1.10 27.58 -18.76
CA LYS A 31 0.48 26.97 -17.56
C LYS A 31 1.12 27.48 -16.25
N TYR A 32 2.45 27.61 -16.22
CA TYR A 32 3.15 28.13 -15.05
C TYR A 32 2.91 29.63 -14.80
N LEU A 33 2.70 30.40 -15.87
CA LEU A 33 2.39 31.82 -15.73
C LEU A 33 0.97 32.04 -15.19
N ALA A 34 0.01 31.21 -15.54
CA ALA A 34 -1.35 31.24 -15.00
C ALA A 34 -1.40 30.87 -13.51
N LEU A 35 -0.62 29.89 -13.05
CA LEU A 35 -0.50 29.55 -11.62
C LEU A 35 0.17 30.67 -10.80
N LEU A 36 1.17 31.35 -11.34
CA LEU A 36 1.83 32.48 -10.67
C LEU A 36 0.95 33.71 -10.58
N LEU A 37 0.06 33.93 -11.53
CA LEU A 37 -0.93 35.01 -11.49
C LEU A 37 -2.06 34.73 -10.48
N ALA A 38 -2.50 33.48 -10.35
CA ALA A 38 -3.48 33.10 -9.32
C ALA A 38 -2.93 33.25 -7.90
N ALA A 39 -1.69 32.85 -7.64
CA ALA A 39 -1.03 33.02 -6.35
C ALA A 39 -0.75 34.48 -6.00
N GLY A 40 -0.49 35.34 -7.00
CA GLY A 40 -0.27 36.80 -6.83
C GLY A 40 -1.55 37.56 -6.48
N MET A 41 -2.70 37.14 -7.00
CA MET A 41 -3.99 37.77 -6.71
C MET A 41 -4.50 37.44 -5.30
N ILE A 42 -4.24 36.25 -4.78
CA ILE A 42 -4.61 35.87 -3.41
C ILE A 42 -3.81 36.67 -2.36
N ALA A 43 -2.56 37.05 -2.65
CA ALA A 43 -1.72 37.81 -1.73
C ALA A 43 -2.06 39.29 -1.68
N GLN A 44 -2.65 39.89 -2.73
CA GLN A 44 -3.01 41.30 -2.76
C GLN A 44 -4.34 41.62 -2.07
N THR A 45 -5.27 40.69 -1.96
CA THR A 45 -6.56 40.87 -1.29
C THR A 45 -6.51 40.75 0.23
N ALA A 46 -5.43 40.16 0.79
CA ALA A 46 -5.28 39.99 2.24
C ALA A 46 -4.71 41.18 2.99
N LEU A 47 -4.36 42.28 2.31
CA LEU A 47 -3.65 43.42 2.92
C LEU A 47 -4.48 44.72 3.06
N SER A 48 -5.76 44.73 2.70
CA SER A 48 -6.47 46.01 2.59
C SER A 48 -7.67 46.27 3.52
N THR A 49 -8.11 45.33 4.37
CA THR A 49 -9.16 45.69 5.35
C THR A 49 -9.11 44.78 6.58
N GLY A 50 -9.11 45.35 7.79
CA GLY A 50 -9.32 44.68 9.07
C GLY A 50 -10.79 44.27 9.28
N GLY A 51 -11.35 43.49 8.37
CA GLY A 51 -12.69 42.95 8.46
C GLY A 51 -12.66 41.44 8.16
N VAL A 52 -13.59 40.72 8.76
CA VAL A 52 -13.80 39.29 8.49
C VAL A 52 -13.95 39.13 6.97
N VAL A 53 -12.95 38.51 6.33
CA VAL A 53 -13.01 38.16 4.91
C VAL A 53 -14.02 37.02 4.80
N GLN A 54 -15.24 37.29 4.41
CA GLN A 54 -16.10 36.30 3.80
C GLN A 54 -15.40 35.87 2.50
N VAL A 55 -14.85 34.69 2.49
CA VAL A 55 -14.42 34.04 1.23
C VAL A 55 -15.71 33.79 0.47
N GLN A 56 -16.07 34.72 -0.41
CA GLN A 56 -17.04 34.44 -1.45
C GLN A 56 -16.40 33.35 -2.31
N ALA A 57 -17.00 32.16 -2.32
CA ALA A 57 -16.58 31.11 -3.24
C ALA A 57 -16.52 31.75 -4.64
N ALA A 58 -15.38 31.54 -5.34
CA ALA A 58 -15.32 31.90 -6.75
C ALA A 58 -16.57 31.32 -7.39
N GLU A 59 -17.35 32.15 -8.05
CA GLU A 59 -18.46 31.64 -8.88
C GLU A 59 -17.81 30.62 -9.81
N ASP A 60 -18.24 29.37 -9.67
CA ASP A 60 -17.85 28.34 -10.61
C ASP A 60 -18.21 28.87 -11.99
N THR A 61 -17.22 29.04 -12.83
CA THR A 61 -17.42 29.40 -14.24
C THR A 61 -17.98 28.17 -14.96
N TYR A 62 -19.22 27.80 -14.62
CA TYR A 62 -19.96 26.84 -15.44
C TYR A 62 -20.16 27.46 -16.82
N VAL A 63 -19.77 26.72 -17.85
CA VAL A 63 -20.16 27.06 -19.22
C VAL A 63 -21.67 27.07 -19.23
N LYS A 64 -22.28 28.22 -19.61
CA LYS A 64 -23.73 28.30 -19.69
C LYS A 64 -24.23 27.33 -20.76
N THR A 65 -25.36 26.69 -20.51
CA THR A 65 -25.92 25.68 -21.41
C THR A 65 -26.19 26.22 -22.84
N ASP A 66 -26.41 27.53 -22.96
CA ASP A 66 -26.60 28.24 -24.24
C ASP A 66 -25.30 28.46 -25.04
N GLU A 67 -24.11 28.24 -24.39
CA GLU A 67 -22.79 28.27 -25.04
C GLU A 67 -22.32 26.89 -25.50
N LEU A 68 -23.06 25.82 -25.13
CA LEU A 68 -22.71 24.43 -25.49
C LEU A 68 -23.24 24.12 -26.89
N THR A 69 -22.42 23.39 -27.67
CA THR A 69 -22.88 22.83 -28.96
C THR A 69 -23.77 21.61 -28.71
N ASP A 70 -24.54 21.18 -29.73
CA ASP A 70 -25.38 19.97 -29.65
C ASP A 70 -24.56 18.71 -29.23
N ASN A 71 -23.27 18.69 -29.55
CA ASN A 71 -22.38 17.61 -29.15
C ASN A 71 -22.01 17.70 -27.66
N ASP A 72 -21.92 18.91 -27.10
CA ASP A 72 -21.56 19.15 -25.69
C ASP A 72 -22.77 18.94 -24.77
N THR A 73 -23.99 19.04 -25.29
CA THR A 73 -25.24 18.80 -24.53
C THR A 73 -25.63 17.33 -24.46
N ALA A 74 -24.97 16.47 -25.23
CA ALA A 74 -25.18 15.02 -25.10
C ALA A 74 -24.80 14.57 -23.71
N ALA A 75 -25.76 14.04 -22.95
CA ALA A 75 -25.47 13.46 -21.64
C ALA A 75 -24.33 12.43 -21.77
N PRO A 76 -23.27 12.53 -20.97
CA PRO A 76 -22.18 11.57 -21.04
C PRO A 76 -22.75 10.17 -20.87
N LYS A 77 -22.29 9.23 -21.69
CA LYS A 77 -22.69 7.82 -21.55
C LYS A 77 -22.34 7.39 -20.13
N LYS A 78 -23.34 6.87 -19.42
CA LYS A 78 -23.13 6.37 -18.06
C LYS A 78 -22.03 5.31 -18.08
N ASP A 79 -20.93 5.60 -17.38
CA ASP A 79 -19.87 4.62 -17.17
C ASP A 79 -20.45 3.48 -16.33
N LYS A 80 -20.20 2.24 -16.74
CA LYS A 80 -20.67 1.05 -16.03
C LYS A 80 -19.66 0.61 -14.97
N THR A 81 -18.40 1.01 -15.12
CA THR A 81 -17.30 0.70 -14.19
C THR A 81 -17.20 1.82 -13.17
N ILE A 82 -17.81 1.59 -12.01
CA ILE A 82 -17.82 2.52 -10.88
C ILE A 82 -17.16 1.85 -9.67
N PRO A 83 -16.61 2.63 -8.73
CA PRO A 83 -16.05 2.06 -7.49
C PRO A 83 -17.13 1.42 -6.62
N SER A 84 -16.74 0.42 -5.84
CA SER A 84 -17.51 0.02 -4.66
C SER A 84 -17.47 1.13 -3.60
N LYS A 85 -18.29 1.00 -2.56
CA LYS A 85 -18.28 1.95 -1.44
C LYS A 85 -16.89 2.03 -0.80
N ASN A 86 -16.27 0.89 -0.49
CA ASN A 86 -14.98 0.86 0.18
C ASN A 86 -13.83 1.34 -0.71
N GLN A 87 -13.86 1.07 -2.01
CA GLN A 87 -12.92 1.65 -2.97
C GLN A 87 -13.03 3.17 -3.03
N TYR A 88 -14.24 3.70 -3.07
CA TYR A 88 -14.49 5.14 -3.07
C TYR A 88 -14.02 5.80 -1.77
N GLU A 89 -14.35 5.23 -0.61
CA GLU A 89 -13.91 5.75 0.68
C GLU A 89 -12.38 5.70 0.81
N TYR A 90 -11.74 4.62 0.34
CA TYR A 90 -10.28 4.53 0.36
C TYR A 90 -9.62 5.61 -0.51
N GLN A 91 -10.11 5.84 -1.72
CA GLN A 91 -9.59 6.94 -2.55
C GLN A 91 -9.77 8.32 -1.90
N LYS A 92 -10.87 8.54 -1.17
CA LYS A 92 -11.10 9.78 -0.41
C LYS A 92 -10.18 9.95 0.79
N GLN A 93 -9.69 8.86 1.36
CA GLN A 93 -8.76 8.91 2.49
C GLN A 93 -7.40 9.49 2.08
N GLU A 94 -7.00 9.34 0.82
CA GLU A 94 -5.75 9.82 0.21
C GLU A 94 -4.48 9.24 0.84
N LEU A 95 -4.40 9.17 2.18
CA LEU A 95 -3.23 8.78 2.97
C LEU A 95 -3.50 7.52 3.76
N ALA A 96 -2.65 6.50 3.57
CA ALA A 96 -2.54 5.33 4.41
C ALA A 96 -1.10 5.19 4.93
N ALA A 97 -0.94 4.67 6.14
CA ALA A 97 0.36 4.35 6.70
C ALA A 97 0.69 2.87 6.48
N PHE A 98 1.94 2.57 6.21
CA PHE A 98 2.46 1.22 6.21
C PHE A 98 3.36 1.01 7.43
N CYS A 99 3.23 -0.11 8.12
CA CYS A 99 4.04 -0.47 9.27
C CYS A 99 4.83 -1.73 8.95
N HIS A 100 6.09 -1.57 8.54
CA HIS A 100 7.00 -2.69 8.41
C HIS A 100 7.71 -2.93 9.74
N PHE A 101 7.28 -3.97 10.45
CA PHE A 101 7.87 -4.41 11.71
C PHE A 101 7.87 -5.94 11.79
N GLY A 102 8.95 -6.54 12.26
CA GLY A 102 9.08 -7.99 12.34
C GLY A 102 10.56 -8.41 12.48
N MET A 103 10.87 -9.66 12.13
CA MET A 103 12.22 -10.23 12.17
C MET A 103 13.25 -9.33 11.45
N ASN A 104 12.89 -8.75 10.34
CA ASN A 104 13.76 -7.93 9.49
C ASN A 104 14.20 -6.62 10.15
N THR A 105 13.42 -6.12 11.12
CA THR A 105 13.83 -4.99 11.99
C THR A 105 15.07 -5.35 12.81
N TYR A 106 15.21 -6.61 13.22
CA TYR A 106 16.31 -7.07 14.09
C TYR A 106 17.51 -7.56 13.30
N THR A 107 17.28 -8.24 12.18
CA THR A 107 18.35 -8.80 11.34
C THR A 107 18.97 -7.78 10.38
N GLY A 108 18.23 -6.71 10.05
CA GLY A 108 18.63 -5.72 9.04
C GLY A 108 18.57 -6.23 7.60
N SER A 109 18.07 -7.45 7.39
CA SER A 109 17.81 -8.04 6.06
C SER A 109 16.38 -7.76 5.65
N GLU A 110 16.18 -7.10 4.51
CA GLU A 110 14.83 -6.67 4.09
C GLU A 110 13.92 -7.84 3.69
N TRP A 111 14.48 -8.91 3.14
CA TRP A 111 13.72 -10.09 2.70
C TRP A 111 13.93 -11.32 3.58
N GLY A 112 14.96 -11.30 4.43
CA GLY A 112 15.36 -12.47 5.18
C GLY A 112 16.02 -13.55 4.30
N ASN A 113 16.30 -14.70 4.90
CA ASN A 113 16.86 -15.86 4.21
C ASN A 113 16.16 -17.19 4.58
N GLY A 114 15.12 -17.13 5.41
CA GLY A 114 14.35 -18.28 5.87
C GLY A 114 15.04 -19.18 6.89
N LYS A 115 16.15 -18.70 7.50
CA LYS A 115 16.92 -19.45 8.50
C LYS A 115 17.14 -18.62 9.77
N GLU A 116 16.44 -17.53 9.90
CA GLU A 116 16.45 -16.68 11.06
C GLU A 116 15.97 -17.49 12.27
N ASN A 117 16.73 -17.45 13.35
CA ASN A 117 16.28 -18.04 14.61
C ASN A 117 15.20 -17.11 15.20
N PRO A 118 14.03 -17.61 15.61
CA PRO A 118 12.99 -16.80 16.25
C PRO A 118 13.51 -15.92 17.37
N ASN A 119 14.47 -16.40 18.17
CA ASN A 119 15.11 -15.63 19.25
C ASN A 119 15.89 -14.40 18.78
N GLN A 120 16.05 -14.16 17.48
CA GLN A 120 16.61 -12.90 16.95
C GLN A 120 15.60 -11.76 16.99
N PHE A 121 14.30 -12.07 17.04
CA PHE A 121 13.29 -11.10 17.38
C PHE A 121 13.36 -10.78 18.87
N GLN A 122 13.87 -9.60 19.22
CA GLN A 122 14.24 -9.23 20.59
C GLN A 122 13.43 -8.01 21.06
N LEU A 123 12.13 -8.05 20.89
CA LEU A 123 11.25 -7.07 21.51
C LEU A 123 11.14 -7.39 23.00
N THR A 124 11.79 -6.58 23.84
CA THR A 124 11.92 -6.82 25.29
C THR A 124 10.94 -6.02 26.13
N ASN A 125 10.29 -5.05 25.53
CA ASN A 125 9.24 -4.25 26.14
C ASN A 125 7.97 -4.43 25.30
N ASP A 126 6.83 -4.00 25.85
CA ASP A 126 5.60 -3.93 25.08
C ASP A 126 5.79 -3.05 23.83
N PHE A 127 5.16 -3.42 22.73
CA PHE A 127 5.12 -2.59 21.55
C PHE A 127 4.34 -1.29 21.86
N ASP A 128 4.87 -0.12 21.50
CA ASP A 128 4.24 1.18 21.79
C ASP A 128 3.18 1.54 20.74
N GLU A 129 2.14 0.70 20.65
CA GLU A 129 1.06 0.83 19.69
C GLU A 129 0.27 2.13 19.87
N GLU A 130 0.11 2.57 21.12
CA GLU A 130 -0.66 3.76 21.46
C GLU A 130 -0.01 5.03 20.90
N THR A 131 1.28 5.22 21.16
CA THR A 131 2.03 6.38 20.63
C THR A 131 2.09 6.33 19.12
N TYR A 132 2.33 5.14 18.54
CA TYR A 132 2.45 4.97 17.11
C TYR A 132 1.13 5.29 16.38
N VAL A 133 0.04 4.61 16.73
CA VAL A 133 -1.25 4.79 16.05
C VAL A 133 -1.81 6.18 16.29
N LYS A 134 -1.62 6.74 17.50
CA LYS A 134 -2.01 8.12 17.80
C LYS A 134 -1.27 9.12 16.89
N ALA A 135 0.04 8.96 16.71
CA ALA A 135 0.82 9.85 15.84
C ALA A 135 0.36 9.77 14.37
N ILE A 136 0.07 8.57 13.87
CA ILE A 136 -0.49 8.34 12.54
C ILE A 136 -1.87 9.02 12.40
N HIS A 137 -2.75 8.85 13.40
CA HIS A 137 -4.06 9.50 13.44
C HIS A 137 -3.96 11.03 13.43
N ASP A 138 -3.12 11.60 14.31
CA ASP A 138 -2.97 13.04 14.47
C ASP A 138 -2.33 13.70 13.24
N ALA A 139 -1.52 12.96 12.49
CA ALA A 139 -0.97 13.36 11.20
C ALA A 139 -1.99 13.29 10.05
N GLY A 140 -3.20 12.81 10.30
CA GLY A 140 -4.30 12.80 9.32
C GLY A 140 -4.45 11.53 8.50
N PHE A 141 -3.63 10.51 8.73
CA PHE A 141 -3.80 9.19 8.11
C PHE A 141 -5.11 8.55 8.57
N LYS A 142 -5.71 7.75 7.72
CA LYS A 142 -7.00 7.10 7.97
C LYS A 142 -6.94 5.58 7.97
N LYS A 143 -5.83 5.01 7.49
CA LYS A 143 -5.60 3.57 7.41
C LYS A 143 -4.18 3.26 7.84
N LEU A 144 -3.98 2.10 8.47
CA LEU A 144 -2.69 1.49 8.78
C LEU A 144 -2.68 0.05 8.26
N ILE A 145 -1.70 -0.28 7.43
CA ILE A 145 -1.44 -1.65 6.98
C ILE A 145 -0.21 -2.17 7.71
N ILE A 146 -0.32 -3.31 8.38
CA ILE A 146 0.77 -3.95 9.15
C ILE A 146 1.31 -5.17 8.43
N THR A 147 2.63 -5.33 8.39
CA THR A 147 3.26 -6.57 7.95
C THR A 147 3.14 -7.64 9.02
N ALA A 148 2.02 -8.38 9.03
CA ALA A 148 1.83 -9.47 9.98
C ALA A 148 2.81 -10.62 9.72
N LYS A 149 3.08 -10.93 8.46
CA LYS A 149 4.15 -11.85 8.02
C LYS A 149 4.81 -11.30 6.75
N HIS A 150 6.12 -11.06 6.78
CA HIS A 150 6.90 -10.70 5.59
C HIS A 150 7.52 -11.95 4.93
N HIS A 151 8.38 -11.78 3.93
CA HIS A 151 8.96 -12.89 3.14
C HIS A 151 9.81 -13.86 3.94
N ASP A 152 10.39 -13.41 5.08
CA ASP A 152 11.12 -14.28 6.02
C ASP A 152 10.24 -15.32 6.72
N GLY A 153 8.92 -15.21 6.60
CA GLY A 153 7.94 -16.12 7.20
C GLY A 153 7.66 -15.87 8.68
N PHE A 154 8.31 -14.88 9.32
CA PHE A 154 8.10 -14.60 10.74
C PHE A 154 6.75 -13.94 11.00
N CYS A 155 5.96 -14.55 11.88
CA CYS A 155 4.64 -14.10 12.29
C CYS A 155 4.75 -13.18 13.52
N ILE A 156 4.20 -11.95 13.44
CA ILE A 156 4.19 -11.02 14.59
C ILE A 156 3.02 -11.28 15.56
N TRP A 157 2.33 -12.40 15.39
CA TRP A 157 1.32 -12.94 16.28
C TRP A 157 1.68 -14.38 16.65
N PRO A 158 1.22 -14.93 17.78
CA PRO A 158 1.42 -16.34 18.13
C PRO A 158 0.59 -17.22 17.19
N SER A 159 1.26 -17.82 16.19
CA SER A 159 0.62 -18.62 15.14
C SER A 159 0.62 -20.09 15.49
N GLU A 160 -0.53 -20.75 15.36
CA GLU A 160 -0.63 -22.21 15.49
C GLU A 160 -0.08 -22.95 14.25
N MET A 161 0.19 -22.23 13.14
CA MET A 161 0.63 -22.80 11.87
C MET A 161 2.14 -22.96 11.77
N THR A 162 2.91 -22.26 12.58
CA THR A 162 4.38 -22.24 12.52
C THR A 162 4.98 -21.97 13.91
N THR A 163 6.23 -22.37 14.11
CA THR A 163 7.03 -21.96 15.26
C THR A 163 7.98 -20.79 14.93
N HIS A 164 7.78 -20.16 13.78
CA HIS A 164 8.55 -18.98 13.39
C HIS A 164 7.74 -17.71 13.69
N ASP A 165 7.53 -17.44 14.99
CA ASP A 165 6.59 -16.45 15.49
C ASP A 165 7.07 -15.78 16.80
N THR A 166 6.26 -14.83 17.27
CA THR A 166 6.53 -14.05 18.50
C THR A 166 6.51 -14.90 19.75
N GLU A 167 5.65 -15.91 19.88
CA GLU A 167 5.59 -16.80 21.03
C GLU A 167 6.89 -17.61 21.15
N THR A 168 7.33 -18.24 20.06
CA THR A 168 8.60 -18.99 20.03
C THR A 168 9.80 -18.09 20.26
N ALA A 169 9.73 -16.82 19.84
CA ALA A 169 10.74 -15.80 20.15
C ALA A 169 10.79 -15.39 21.63
N GLY A 170 9.79 -15.77 22.43
CA GLY A 170 9.69 -15.44 23.85
C GLY A 170 9.10 -14.05 24.13
N TYR A 171 8.40 -13.45 23.17
CA TYR A 171 7.60 -12.26 23.40
C TYR A 171 6.25 -12.66 24.01
N GLU A 172 5.92 -12.11 25.18
CA GLU A 172 4.69 -12.47 25.91
C GLU A 172 3.44 -11.75 25.36
N GLY A 173 3.62 -10.76 24.47
CA GLY A 173 2.55 -10.00 23.82
C GLY A 173 2.16 -10.55 22.45
N ASP A 174 1.26 -9.82 21.80
CA ASP A 174 0.80 -10.06 20.43
C ASP A 174 0.72 -8.73 19.69
N VAL A 175 1.76 -8.45 18.90
CA VAL A 175 1.91 -7.15 18.20
C VAL A 175 0.72 -6.87 17.27
N LEU A 176 0.15 -7.91 16.66
CA LEU A 176 -1.00 -7.75 15.78
C LEU A 176 -2.27 -7.38 16.57
N GLU A 177 -2.48 -8.00 17.75
CA GLU A 177 -3.58 -7.64 18.64
C GLU A 177 -3.40 -6.23 19.23
N GLU A 178 -2.20 -5.89 19.68
CA GLU A 178 -1.86 -4.57 20.24
C GLU A 178 -2.18 -3.46 19.23
N LEU A 179 -1.70 -3.58 18.00
CA LEU A 179 -2.03 -2.65 16.92
C LEU A 179 -3.52 -2.62 16.57
N SER A 180 -4.20 -3.77 16.56
CA SER A 180 -5.64 -3.87 16.29
C SER A 180 -6.46 -3.08 17.30
N ARG A 181 -6.10 -3.20 18.58
CA ARG A 181 -6.72 -2.48 19.69
C ARG A 181 -6.51 -0.96 19.56
N ALA A 182 -5.28 -0.53 19.26
CA ALA A 182 -4.98 0.88 19.08
C ALA A 182 -5.66 1.47 17.83
N CYS A 183 -5.63 0.77 16.70
CA CYS A 183 -6.34 1.19 15.48
C CYS A 183 -7.85 1.37 15.72
N THR A 184 -8.47 0.45 16.43
CA THR A 184 -9.90 0.54 16.81
C THR A 184 -10.14 1.75 17.71
N LYS A 185 -9.30 1.96 18.73
CA LYS A 185 -9.42 3.09 19.66
C LYS A 185 -9.32 4.45 18.97
N TYR A 186 -8.40 4.60 18.03
CA TYR A 186 -8.18 5.86 17.30
C TYR A 186 -8.97 5.98 16.00
N ASN A 187 -9.86 5.03 15.70
CA ASN A 187 -10.65 5.01 14.47
C ASN A 187 -9.78 5.10 13.20
N ILE A 188 -8.70 4.32 13.19
CA ILE A 188 -7.84 4.08 12.04
C ILE A 188 -8.27 2.75 11.41
N ASP A 189 -8.63 2.76 10.14
CA ASP A 189 -8.92 1.53 9.39
C ASP A 189 -7.69 0.63 9.36
N MET A 190 -7.85 -0.66 9.62
CA MET A 190 -6.72 -1.59 9.64
C MET A 190 -6.68 -2.46 8.39
N GLY A 191 -5.50 -2.57 7.79
CA GLY A 191 -5.18 -3.49 6.71
C GLY A 191 -4.16 -4.55 7.17
N LEU A 192 -4.24 -5.72 6.57
CA LEU A 192 -3.40 -6.88 6.84
C LEU A 192 -2.45 -7.13 5.66
N TYR A 193 -1.15 -6.93 5.84
CA TYR A 193 -0.17 -7.48 4.91
C TYR A 193 0.22 -8.88 5.37
N LEU A 194 -0.01 -9.86 4.50
CA LEU A 194 0.42 -11.24 4.69
C LEU A 194 1.13 -11.71 3.42
N SER A 195 2.46 -11.88 3.48
CA SER A 195 3.24 -12.28 2.29
C SER A 195 2.87 -13.67 1.80
N PRO A 196 2.48 -13.83 0.52
CA PRO A 196 2.36 -15.15 -0.08
C PRO A 196 3.72 -15.82 -0.32
N TRP A 197 4.80 -15.05 -0.49
CA TRP A 197 6.14 -15.59 -0.56
C TRP A 197 6.70 -15.80 0.84
N ASP A 198 7.14 -17.03 1.13
CA ASP A 198 7.61 -17.44 2.44
C ASP A 198 8.85 -18.31 2.30
N VAL A 199 10.02 -17.72 2.60
CA VAL A 199 11.30 -18.41 2.43
C VAL A 199 11.66 -19.32 3.63
N ASN A 200 10.92 -19.20 4.74
CA ASN A 200 11.10 -20.07 5.92
C ASN A 200 10.24 -21.34 5.82
N SER A 201 9.02 -21.24 5.31
CA SER A 201 8.04 -22.32 5.36
C SER A 201 8.53 -23.60 4.66
N GLU A 202 8.48 -24.72 5.37
CA GLU A 202 8.72 -26.03 4.77
C GLU A 202 7.66 -26.40 3.72
N TYR A 203 6.48 -25.80 3.78
CA TYR A 203 5.40 -26.00 2.84
C TYR A 203 5.64 -25.29 1.50
N TYR A 204 6.47 -24.22 1.46
CA TYR A 204 6.66 -23.42 0.26
C TYR A 204 7.40 -24.20 -0.85
N GLY A 205 6.83 -24.17 -2.07
CA GLY A 205 7.28 -24.95 -3.20
C GLY A 205 6.67 -26.37 -3.20
N TYR A 206 6.72 -27.05 -4.34
CA TYR A 206 6.13 -28.38 -4.49
C TYR A 206 7.04 -29.46 -3.91
N LYS A 207 6.55 -30.24 -2.93
CA LYS A 207 7.33 -31.27 -2.24
C LYS A 207 6.48 -32.55 -2.05
N ASP A 208 7.13 -33.68 -2.12
CA ASP A 208 6.49 -34.97 -1.80
C ASP A 208 6.34 -35.18 -0.27
N LYS A 209 5.71 -36.26 0.13
CA LYS A 209 5.49 -36.63 1.54
C LYS A 209 6.77 -36.75 2.40
N ASP A 210 7.92 -36.88 1.77
CA ASP A 210 9.21 -36.94 2.43
C ASP A 210 9.96 -35.60 2.39
N GLY A 211 9.28 -34.51 1.96
CA GLY A 211 9.82 -33.17 1.83
C GLY A 211 10.78 -32.98 0.66
N LYS A 212 10.83 -33.94 -0.27
CA LYS A 212 11.70 -33.85 -1.43
C LYS A 212 11.05 -33.01 -2.52
N LYS A 213 11.83 -32.05 -3.09
CA LYS A 213 11.35 -31.17 -4.16
C LYS A 213 10.89 -31.97 -5.40
N LEU A 214 9.75 -31.58 -5.92
CA LEU A 214 9.16 -32.12 -7.16
C LEU A 214 9.52 -31.26 -8.38
N VAL A 215 10.17 -30.12 -8.18
CA VAL A 215 10.59 -29.15 -9.21
C VAL A 215 12.11 -29.00 -9.16
N GLY A 216 12.75 -29.00 -10.33
CA GLY A 216 14.20 -28.87 -10.46
C GLY A 216 14.69 -27.41 -10.44
N ALA A 217 16.02 -27.23 -10.40
CA ALA A 217 16.66 -25.92 -10.41
C ALA A 217 16.39 -25.07 -11.68
N ASP A 218 15.94 -25.71 -12.74
CA ASP A 218 15.50 -25.06 -14.00
C ASP A 218 14.02 -24.60 -13.93
N GLY A 219 13.32 -24.88 -12.83
CA GLY A 219 11.91 -24.59 -12.66
C GLY A 219 10.98 -25.54 -13.38
N GLN A 220 11.46 -26.73 -13.79
CA GLN A 220 10.64 -27.72 -14.48
C GLN A 220 10.35 -28.94 -13.58
N PRO A 221 9.21 -29.62 -13.79
CA PRO A 221 8.90 -30.86 -13.10
C PRO A 221 10.03 -31.91 -13.22
N LEU A 222 10.39 -32.51 -12.08
CA LEU A 222 11.41 -33.57 -12.06
C LEU A 222 10.87 -34.90 -12.58
N ASN A 223 11.80 -35.75 -13.01
CA ASN A 223 11.54 -37.16 -13.42
C ASN A 223 10.52 -37.32 -14.55
N GLY A 224 10.43 -36.30 -15.45
CA GLY A 224 9.52 -36.33 -16.60
C GLY A 224 8.03 -36.20 -16.23
N LYS A 225 7.72 -35.74 -15.04
CA LYS A 225 6.35 -35.44 -14.59
C LYS A 225 5.75 -34.26 -15.36
N THR A 226 4.42 -34.22 -15.43
CA THR A 226 3.66 -33.03 -15.81
C THR A 226 3.39 -32.17 -14.59
N TRP A 227 3.02 -30.90 -14.80
CA TRP A 227 2.61 -30.02 -13.71
C TRP A 227 1.39 -30.53 -12.95
N ASP A 228 0.45 -31.20 -13.62
CA ASP A 228 -0.71 -31.80 -12.95
C ASP A 228 -0.28 -32.94 -12.01
N GLN A 229 0.71 -33.75 -12.42
CA GLN A 229 1.28 -34.78 -11.55
C GLN A 229 2.06 -34.20 -10.37
N VAL A 230 2.81 -33.11 -10.58
CA VAL A 230 3.51 -32.38 -9.48
C VAL A 230 2.49 -31.87 -8.45
N LYS A 231 1.44 -31.23 -8.91
CA LYS A 231 0.39 -30.70 -8.03
C LYS A 231 -0.38 -31.81 -7.29
N GLN A 232 -0.56 -32.96 -7.92
CA GLN A 232 -1.21 -34.12 -7.29
C GLN A 232 -0.33 -34.80 -6.25
N GLU A 233 0.98 -34.78 -6.42
CA GLU A 233 1.95 -35.38 -5.50
C GLU A 233 2.44 -34.43 -4.42
N ASP A 234 2.12 -33.13 -4.52
CA ASP A 234 2.44 -32.13 -3.51
C ASP A 234 1.72 -32.49 -2.21
N ALA A 235 2.49 -32.96 -1.23
CA ALA A 235 1.97 -33.43 0.05
C ALA A 235 2.04 -32.37 1.15
N LEU A 236 2.78 -31.28 0.89
CA LEU A 236 2.92 -30.15 1.81
C LEU A 236 2.26 -28.92 1.19
N ASP A 237 0.92 -28.96 1.01
CA ASP A 237 0.14 -27.93 0.32
C ASP A 237 0.32 -26.54 0.95
N TYR A 238 1.19 -25.73 0.35
CA TYR A 238 1.44 -24.37 0.80
C TYR A 238 0.19 -23.48 0.72
N ASN A 239 -0.66 -23.71 -0.28
CA ASN A 239 -1.90 -22.97 -0.41
C ASN A 239 -2.85 -23.23 0.76
N GLU A 240 -2.85 -24.45 1.29
CA GLU A 240 -3.58 -24.78 2.52
C GLU A 240 -2.95 -24.14 3.75
N TYR A 241 -1.64 -24.19 3.89
CA TYR A 241 -0.92 -23.53 4.98
C TYR A 241 -1.22 -22.04 5.04
N TYR A 242 -1.10 -21.33 3.91
CA TYR A 242 -1.40 -19.90 3.83
C TYR A 242 -2.88 -19.60 4.10
N ASP A 243 -3.78 -20.42 3.58
CA ASP A 243 -5.22 -20.31 3.82
C ASP A 243 -5.57 -20.49 5.31
N ASN A 244 -4.88 -21.39 6.01
CA ASN A 244 -5.04 -21.57 7.44
C ASN A 244 -4.52 -20.38 8.24
N GLN A 245 -3.42 -19.73 7.84
CA GLN A 245 -2.99 -18.47 8.44
C GLN A 245 -4.02 -17.34 8.21
N LEU A 246 -4.63 -17.26 7.03
CA LEU A 246 -5.74 -16.33 6.80
C LEU A 246 -6.92 -16.60 7.74
N LYS A 247 -7.32 -17.88 7.92
CA LYS A 247 -8.42 -18.26 8.82
C LYS A 247 -8.09 -17.95 10.27
N GLU A 248 -6.85 -18.18 10.70
CA GLU A 248 -6.36 -17.91 12.05
C GLU A 248 -6.50 -16.41 12.38
N ILE A 249 -6.13 -15.52 11.44
CA ILE A 249 -6.21 -14.08 11.65
C ILE A 249 -7.63 -13.56 11.45
N LEU A 250 -8.24 -13.81 10.29
CA LEU A 250 -9.54 -13.23 9.92
C LEU A 250 -10.72 -13.83 10.71
N GLY A 251 -10.54 -15.02 11.27
CA GLY A 251 -11.53 -15.68 12.11
C GLY A 251 -11.49 -15.28 13.58
N ASN A 252 -10.56 -14.42 13.99
CA ASN A 252 -10.35 -14.07 15.38
C ASN A 252 -10.73 -12.61 15.65
N ASP A 253 -11.71 -12.40 16.52
CA ASP A 253 -12.29 -11.08 16.84
C ASP A 253 -11.28 -10.11 17.51
N LYS A 254 -10.12 -10.57 17.97
CA LYS A 254 -9.09 -9.72 18.56
C LYS A 254 -8.26 -8.95 17.50
N TYR A 255 -8.24 -9.41 16.26
CA TYR A 255 -7.48 -8.79 15.18
C TYR A 255 -8.33 -7.84 14.32
N GLY A 256 -7.67 -6.84 13.73
CA GLY A 256 -8.35 -5.82 12.95
C GLY A 256 -9.23 -4.88 13.78
N ASN A 257 -10.08 -4.13 13.13
CA ASN A 257 -11.04 -3.25 13.80
C ASN A 257 -12.28 -4.06 14.27
N ASN A 258 -12.31 -4.45 15.54
CA ASN A 258 -13.38 -5.30 16.09
C ASN A 258 -13.59 -6.60 15.29
N GLY A 259 -12.52 -7.28 14.95
CA GLY A 259 -12.54 -8.53 14.21
C GLY A 259 -12.60 -8.37 12.67
N HIS A 260 -12.32 -7.19 12.12
CA HIS A 260 -12.42 -6.94 10.69
C HIS A 260 -11.26 -6.13 10.12
N PHE A 261 -10.78 -6.51 8.94
CA PHE A 261 -9.81 -5.78 8.15
C PHE A 261 -10.46 -5.08 6.95
N LYS A 262 -9.96 -3.90 6.62
CA LYS A 262 -10.42 -3.13 5.45
C LYS A 262 -9.69 -3.48 4.17
N GLU A 263 -8.53 -4.12 4.30
CA GLU A 263 -7.71 -4.52 3.19
C GLU A 263 -6.85 -5.73 3.55
N VAL A 264 -6.70 -6.67 2.61
CA VAL A 264 -5.67 -7.71 2.65
C VAL A 264 -4.65 -7.41 1.55
N TRP A 265 -3.42 -7.22 1.95
CA TRP A 265 -2.30 -6.83 1.10
C TRP A 265 -1.37 -8.03 0.86
N MET A 266 -1.33 -8.52 -0.38
CA MET A 266 -0.54 -9.68 -0.80
C MET A 266 0.60 -9.20 -1.69
N ASP A 267 1.85 -9.31 -1.21
CA ASP A 267 3.02 -8.90 -1.97
C ASP A 267 3.22 -9.81 -3.19
N GLY A 268 3.52 -9.19 -4.33
CA GLY A 268 3.82 -9.89 -5.57
C GLY A 268 5.27 -10.36 -5.70
N ALA A 269 6.14 -10.08 -4.72
CA ALA A 269 7.52 -10.51 -4.75
C ALA A 269 7.63 -12.03 -4.71
N LYS A 270 8.58 -12.57 -5.47
CA LYS A 270 8.94 -14.00 -5.52
C LYS A 270 10.44 -14.11 -5.74
N ASP A 271 11.05 -15.17 -5.21
CA ASP A 271 12.43 -15.50 -5.55
C ASP A 271 12.53 -15.85 -7.03
N THR A 272 13.23 -15.02 -7.79
CA THR A 272 13.50 -15.25 -9.20
C THR A 272 14.80 -16.00 -9.43
N ASN A 273 15.62 -16.20 -8.40
CA ASN A 273 16.93 -16.84 -8.48
C ASN A 273 16.86 -18.34 -8.26
N ASP A 274 16.00 -18.81 -7.33
CA ASP A 274 15.76 -20.23 -7.08
C ASP A 274 14.44 -20.71 -7.71
N LYS A 275 14.51 -21.11 -8.97
CA LYS A 275 13.36 -21.64 -9.71
C LYS A 275 12.82 -22.96 -9.15
N SER A 276 13.59 -23.66 -8.32
CA SER A 276 13.14 -24.89 -7.67
C SER A 276 12.13 -24.63 -6.55
N ASN A 277 11.98 -23.37 -6.13
CA ASN A 277 10.96 -22.92 -5.19
C ASN A 277 9.73 -22.30 -5.91
N ALA A 278 9.46 -22.70 -7.15
CA ALA A 278 8.25 -22.31 -7.86
C ALA A 278 7.01 -22.71 -7.03
N GLN A 279 6.10 -21.75 -6.85
CA GLN A 279 4.83 -21.94 -6.17
C GLN A 279 3.75 -21.21 -6.93
N ASP A 280 2.71 -21.91 -7.34
CA ASP A 280 1.48 -21.27 -7.83
C ASP A 280 0.58 -20.94 -6.64
N TYR A 281 0.02 -19.75 -6.64
CA TYR A 281 -0.87 -19.28 -5.59
C TYR A 281 -2.33 -19.54 -5.94
N ASP A 282 -3.06 -20.18 -5.04
CA ASP A 282 -4.50 -20.40 -5.18
C ASP A 282 -5.30 -19.19 -4.67
N PHE A 283 -5.19 -18.06 -5.40
CA PHE A 283 -5.95 -16.85 -5.08
C PHE A 283 -7.46 -17.08 -5.02
N GLN A 284 -8.00 -18.05 -5.75
CA GLN A 284 -9.43 -18.38 -5.67
C GLN A 284 -9.81 -18.94 -4.30
N ARG A 285 -8.98 -19.81 -3.73
CA ARG A 285 -9.15 -20.38 -2.40
C ARG A 285 -9.07 -19.30 -1.35
N TRP A 286 -8.02 -18.48 -1.39
CA TRP A 286 -7.78 -17.40 -0.44
C TRP A 286 -8.87 -16.32 -0.52
N PHE A 287 -9.31 -15.97 -1.73
CA PHE A 287 -10.44 -15.07 -1.92
C PHE A 287 -11.71 -15.59 -1.24
N LYS A 288 -12.04 -16.88 -1.38
CA LYS A 288 -13.22 -17.47 -0.72
C LYS A 288 -13.13 -17.37 0.80
N THR A 289 -11.94 -17.62 1.35
CA THR A 289 -11.68 -17.49 2.79
C THR A 289 -11.86 -16.06 3.25
N ILE A 290 -11.24 -15.09 2.57
CA ILE A 290 -11.40 -13.67 2.89
C ILE A 290 -12.88 -13.26 2.78
N GLN A 291 -13.58 -13.67 1.74
CA GLN A 291 -15.00 -13.40 1.57
C GLN A 291 -15.86 -13.99 2.70
N GLN A 292 -15.49 -15.16 3.21
CA GLN A 292 -16.21 -15.80 4.33
C GLN A 292 -16.18 -14.97 5.60
N TYR A 293 -15.04 -14.35 5.92
CA TYR A 293 -14.85 -13.61 7.15
C TYR A 293 -15.14 -12.11 6.99
N GLU A 294 -14.84 -11.51 5.86
CA GLU A 294 -14.88 -10.07 5.64
C GLU A 294 -16.02 -9.62 4.71
N GLY A 295 -16.58 -10.50 3.89
CA GLY A 295 -17.64 -10.18 2.94
C GLY A 295 -19.06 -10.26 3.50
N LYS A 296 -19.29 -9.95 4.78
CA LYS A 296 -20.55 -10.27 5.48
C LYS A 296 -21.67 -9.24 5.30
N ALA A 297 -21.33 -7.97 5.16
CA ALA A 297 -22.32 -6.90 5.30
C ALA A 297 -23.19 -6.74 4.05
N SER A 298 -22.59 -6.72 2.86
CA SER A 298 -23.30 -6.47 1.59
C SER A 298 -23.54 -7.74 0.76
N GLY A 299 -22.86 -8.83 1.09
CA GLY A 299 -22.79 -10.01 0.26
C GLY A 299 -21.95 -9.82 -1.01
N LYS A 300 -21.22 -8.70 -1.08
CA LYS A 300 -20.28 -8.36 -2.14
C LYS A 300 -18.92 -8.10 -1.51
N TYR A 301 -17.98 -8.92 -1.87
CA TYR A 301 -16.64 -8.85 -1.32
C TYR A 301 -15.97 -7.47 -1.47
N GLU A 302 -16.07 -6.88 -2.67
CA GLU A 302 -15.45 -5.60 -3.00
C GLU A 302 -15.98 -4.42 -2.18
N ASP A 303 -17.12 -4.59 -1.53
CA ASP A 303 -17.71 -3.55 -0.68
C ASP A 303 -17.21 -3.61 0.78
N ASP A 304 -16.69 -4.77 1.23
CA ASP A 304 -16.35 -4.99 2.63
C ASP A 304 -14.85 -5.04 2.90
N CYS A 305 -14.05 -5.70 2.05
CA CYS A 305 -12.60 -5.78 2.20
C CYS A 305 -11.91 -5.58 0.84
N LEU A 306 -10.86 -4.78 0.80
CA LEU A 306 -10.08 -4.54 -0.39
C LEU A 306 -8.95 -5.57 -0.53
N LEU A 307 -8.52 -5.83 -1.78
CA LEU A 307 -7.42 -6.75 -2.06
C LEU A 307 -6.35 -6.08 -2.91
N PHE A 308 -5.13 -6.09 -2.40
CA PHE A 308 -3.93 -5.74 -3.15
C PHE A 308 -3.17 -7.02 -3.56
N GLY A 309 -2.63 -7.04 -4.78
CA GLY A 309 -1.71 -8.08 -5.24
C GLY A 309 -2.31 -9.46 -5.53
N ALA A 310 -3.62 -9.59 -5.53
CA ALA A 310 -4.34 -10.86 -5.72
C ALA A 310 -4.68 -11.16 -7.19
N GLU A 311 -3.82 -10.78 -8.14
CA GLU A 311 -4.01 -10.97 -9.60
C GLU A 311 -5.41 -10.53 -10.06
N SER A 312 -6.21 -11.43 -10.67
CA SER A 312 -7.55 -11.09 -11.14
C SER A 312 -8.57 -10.77 -10.04
N TYR A 313 -8.24 -11.02 -8.78
CA TYR A 313 -9.05 -10.66 -7.60
C TYR A 313 -8.68 -9.29 -7.02
N THR A 314 -7.67 -8.63 -7.58
CA THR A 314 -7.18 -7.31 -7.14
C THR A 314 -8.27 -6.23 -7.23
N THR A 315 -8.44 -5.47 -6.15
CA THR A 315 -9.30 -4.28 -6.07
C THR A 315 -8.52 -3.00 -5.78
N VAL A 316 -7.28 -3.13 -5.30
CA VAL A 316 -6.29 -2.06 -5.14
C VAL A 316 -5.08 -2.41 -6.00
N ARG A 317 -4.71 -1.54 -6.92
CA ARG A 317 -3.67 -1.80 -7.92
C ARG A 317 -2.38 -1.06 -7.61
N TRP A 318 -1.26 -1.81 -7.56
CA TRP A 318 0.06 -1.21 -7.49
C TRP A 318 0.38 -0.34 -8.72
N ILE A 319 0.99 0.81 -8.50
CA ILE A 319 1.40 1.73 -9.58
C ILE A 319 2.72 1.33 -10.27
N GLY A 320 3.29 0.17 -9.97
CA GLY A 320 4.46 -0.38 -10.65
C GLY A 320 5.81 0.18 -10.20
N ASN A 321 5.88 0.92 -9.11
CA ASN A 321 7.12 1.39 -8.49
C ASN A 321 6.91 1.77 -7.02
N GLU A 322 7.98 1.66 -6.21
CA GLU A 322 8.02 1.99 -4.78
C GLU A 322 8.53 3.41 -4.48
N ARG A 323 8.48 4.31 -5.44
CA ARG A 323 8.95 5.68 -5.28
C ARG A 323 7.85 6.67 -4.88
N GLY A 324 6.60 6.19 -4.80
CA GLY A 324 5.46 7.03 -4.48
C GLY A 324 5.04 7.99 -5.61
N TYR A 325 5.40 7.71 -6.87
CA TYR A 325 5.06 8.55 -8.01
C TYR A 325 4.23 7.79 -9.03
N ALA A 326 2.94 8.10 -9.11
CA ALA A 326 2.06 7.60 -10.14
C ALA A 326 2.34 8.28 -11.51
N ALA A 327 1.85 7.68 -12.58
CA ALA A 327 1.94 8.27 -13.90
C ALA A 327 1.13 9.58 -13.97
N GLU A 328 1.53 10.55 -14.81
CA GLU A 328 0.77 11.81 -15.01
C GLU A 328 -0.69 11.53 -15.45
N GLU A 329 -0.91 10.43 -16.14
CA GLU A 329 -2.22 9.91 -16.53
C GLU A 329 -2.42 8.55 -15.87
N THR A 330 -3.19 8.50 -14.79
CA THR A 330 -3.49 7.31 -14.01
C THR A 330 -5.00 7.10 -13.91
N TRP A 331 -5.46 5.94 -14.37
CA TRP A 331 -6.87 5.53 -14.34
C TRP A 331 -7.13 4.56 -13.20
N ALA A 332 -8.20 4.80 -12.45
CA ALA A 332 -8.64 3.88 -11.40
C ALA A 332 -9.45 2.71 -11.97
N LYS A 333 -9.10 2.24 -13.16
CA LYS A 333 -9.73 1.10 -13.82
C LYS A 333 -8.69 0.17 -14.39
N SER A 334 -9.00 -1.12 -14.33
CA SER A 334 -8.18 -2.20 -14.87
C SER A 334 -9.01 -3.10 -15.76
N THR A 335 -8.35 -3.80 -16.67
CA THR A 335 -8.94 -4.91 -17.42
C THR A 335 -8.67 -6.20 -16.67
N ILE A 336 -9.71 -6.79 -16.09
CA ILE A 336 -9.66 -8.05 -15.35
C ILE A 336 -10.17 -9.17 -16.23
N ASP A 337 -9.40 -10.24 -16.30
CA ASP A 337 -9.77 -11.51 -16.92
C ASP A 337 -9.67 -12.63 -15.86
N ARG A 338 -10.82 -13.03 -15.33
CA ARG A 338 -10.93 -14.08 -14.29
C ARG A 338 -10.64 -15.49 -14.82
N GLU A 339 -10.91 -15.73 -16.10
CA GLU A 339 -10.68 -17.04 -16.71
C GLU A 339 -9.19 -17.35 -16.84
N ASN A 340 -8.41 -16.32 -17.22
CA ASN A 340 -6.96 -16.44 -17.36
C ASN A 340 -6.19 -15.94 -16.11
N ASN A 341 -6.90 -15.56 -15.05
CA ASN A 341 -6.34 -15.02 -13.81
C ASN A 341 -5.34 -13.87 -14.07
N THR A 342 -5.73 -12.88 -14.90
CA THR A 342 -4.87 -11.76 -15.23
C THR A 342 -5.51 -10.41 -14.90
N ILE A 343 -4.65 -9.45 -14.57
CA ILE A 343 -4.97 -8.03 -14.49
C ILE A 343 -4.16 -7.27 -15.55
N ASN A 344 -4.84 -6.45 -16.36
CA ASN A 344 -4.21 -5.62 -17.39
C ASN A 344 -3.30 -6.41 -18.34
N SER A 345 -3.66 -7.68 -18.60
CA SER A 345 -2.85 -8.63 -19.37
C SER A 345 -1.40 -8.73 -18.85
N ASN A 346 -1.19 -8.48 -17.56
CA ASN A 346 0.11 -8.45 -16.88
C ASN A 346 1.13 -7.50 -17.54
N SER A 347 0.64 -6.46 -18.22
CA SER A 347 1.49 -5.46 -18.87
C SER A 347 1.99 -4.42 -17.85
N ARG A 348 3.25 -4.01 -17.97
CA ARG A 348 3.83 -2.97 -17.11
C ARG A 348 3.06 -1.64 -17.20
N ASP A 349 2.69 -1.22 -18.40
CA ASP A 349 1.91 0.00 -18.61
C ASP A 349 0.52 -0.10 -17.98
N GLY A 350 -0.10 -1.27 -18.00
CA GLY A 350 -1.37 -1.52 -17.33
C GLY A 350 -1.27 -1.39 -15.81
N TYR A 351 -0.19 -1.86 -15.19
CA TYR A 351 0.04 -1.64 -13.76
C TYR A 351 0.26 -0.16 -13.46
N THR A 352 1.10 0.54 -14.23
CA THR A 352 1.45 1.94 -13.94
C THR A 352 0.31 2.91 -14.23
N LYS A 353 -0.45 2.72 -15.31
CA LYS A 353 -1.45 3.69 -15.77
C LYS A 353 -2.89 3.25 -15.57
N GLY A 354 -3.17 1.94 -15.53
CA GLY A 354 -4.52 1.43 -15.70
C GLY A 354 -5.07 1.72 -17.12
N PHE A 355 -6.37 1.57 -17.30
CA PHE A 355 -7.01 1.76 -18.60
C PHE A 355 -8.30 2.59 -18.51
N PRO A 356 -8.53 3.59 -19.37
CA PRO A 356 -9.75 4.40 -19.36
C PRO A 356 -11.00 3.54 -19.59
N ASN A 357 -10.88 2.45 -20.35
CA ASN A 357 -11.97 1.54 -20.71
C ASN A 357 -11.90 0.21 -19.91
N GLY A 358 -11.20 0.17 -18.78
CA GLY A 358 -11.14 -1.01 -17.92
C GLY A 358 -12.53 -1.46 -17.45
N ASN A 359 -12.69 -2.76 -17.27
CA ASN A 359 -13.96 -3.37 -16.91
C ASN A 359 -14.22 -3.46 -15.41
N GLN A 360 -13.20 -3.16 -14.57
CA GLN A 360 -13.30 -3.17 -13.12
C GLN A 360 -12.59 -1.96 -12.52
N TRP A 361 -13.19 -1.37 -11.47
CA TRP A 361 -12.52 -0.35 -10.67
C TRP A 361 -11.40 -0.99 -9.84
N THR A 362 -10.23 -0.38 -9.86
CA THR A 362 -9.08 -0.74 -9.03
C THR A 362 -8.43 0.53 -8.54
N VAL A 363 -8.40 0.74 -7.24
CA VAL A 363 -7.80 1.93 -6.65
C VAL A 363 -6.30 1.91 -6.94
N PRO A 364 -5.72 2.92 -7.61
CA PRO A 364 -4.27 2.98 -7.77
C PRO A 364 -3.63 3.33 -6.43
N GLU A 365 -2.64 2.55 -6.01
CA GLU A 365 -1.91 2.76 -4.77
C GLU A 365 -0.43 2.95 -5.03
N ALA A 366 0.09 4.03 -4.46
CA ALA A 366 1.49 4.44 -4.54
C ALA A 366 2.16 4.20 -3.19
N ASP A 367 2.88 3.10 -3.08
CA ASP A 367 3.65 2.78 -1.90
C ASP A 367 5.03 3.42 -1.92
N THR A 368 5.51 3.85 -0.76
CA THR A 368 6.86 4.37 -0.58
C THR A 368 7.25 4.43 0.90
N LYS A 369 8.50 4.80 1.15
CA LYS A 369 9.12 4.80 2.48
C LYS A 369 9.43 6.22 2.93
N ILE A 370 9.15 6.54 4.20
CA ILE A 370 9.58 7.82 4.78
C ILE A 370 11.10 7.85 5.02
N THR A 371 11.72 6.68 5.13
CA THR A 371 13.17 6.48 5.28
C THR A 371 13.75 5.74 4.07
N SER A 372 15.02 5.38 4.08
CA SER A 372 15.65 4.69 2.94
C SER A 372 15.42 3.18 2.88
N GLY A 373 14.75 2.58 3.89
CA GLY A 373 14.41 1.14 3.96
C GLY A 373 12.96 0.91 4.30
N TRP A 374 12.43 -0.28 3.98
CA TRP A 374 11.11 -0.70 4.45
C TRP A 374 11.14 -0.95 5.96
N PHE A 375 12.09 -1.75 6.43
CA PHE A 375 12.31 -1.95 7.86
C PHE A 375 13.27 -0.90 8.41
N TRP A 376 13.09 -0.59 9.69
CA TRP A 376 13.99 0.30 10.42
C TRP A 376 15.43 -0.24 10.42
N GLY A 377 16.40 0.65 10.40
CA GLY A 377 17.82 0.33 10.55
C GLY A 377 18.65 1.56 10.87
N GLU A 378 19.71 1.41 11.67
CA GLU A 378 20.56 2.52 12.12
C GLU A 378 21.08 3.39 10.97
N SER A 379 21.43 2.80 9.84
CA SER A 379 21.93 3.52 8.65
C SER A 379 20.80 4.03 7.74
N LYS A 380 19.55 3.70 8.04
CA LYS A 380 18.38 3.95 7.17
C LYS A 380 17.33 4.87 7.80
N LYS A 381 17.50 5.28 9.06
CA LYS A 381 16.47 5.95 9.87
C LYS A 381 16.24 7.43 9.58
N THR A 382 17.05 8.07 8.72
CA THR A 382 16.87 9.49 8.39
C THR A 382 15.62 9.67 7.54
N PRO A 383 14.62 10.47 8.00
CA PRO A 383 13.41 10.69 7.22
C PRO A 383 13.65 11.60 6.01
N LEU A 384 12.86 11.40 4.97
CA LEU A 384 12.82 12.28 3.80
C LEU A 384 12.54 13.73 4.21
N SER A 385 13.02 14.69 3.40
CA SER A 385 12.70 16.09 3.60
C SER A 385 11.23 16.41 3.27
N MET A 386 10.69 17.51 3.82
CA MET A 386 9.34 17.96 3.48
C MET A 386 9.17 18.25 1.98
N GLU A 387 10.21 18.75 1.30
CA GLU A 387 10.16 18.96 -0.15
C GLU A 387 9.97 17.64 -0.90
N GLN A 388 10.63 16.57 -0.42
CA GLN A 388 10.49 15.21 -1.01
C GLN A 388 9.11 14.61 -0.74
N LEU A 389 8.63 14.69 0.50
CA LEU A 389 7.31 14.17 0.87
C LEU A 389 6.18 14.92 0.15
N ALA A 390 6.25 16.25 0.08
CA ALA A 390 5.30 17.03 -0.70
C ALA A 390 5.34 16.69 -2.20
N GLY A 391 6.54 16.45 -2.75
CA GLY A 391 6.70 15.97 -4.12
C GLY A 391 6.05 14.60 -4.35
N ILE A 392 6.19 13.69 -3.40
CA ILE A 392 5.56 12.37 -3.42
C ILE A 392 4.03 12.51 -3.34
N TYR A 393 3.51 13.30 -2.40
CA TYR A 393 2.07 13.51 -2.27
C TYR A 393 1.44 14.04 -3.56
N PHE A 394 1.99 15.09 -4.14
CA PHE A 394 1.49 15.62 -5.41
C PHE A 394 1.74 14.69 -6.60
N GLY A 395 2.75 13.84 -6.53
CA GLY A 395 3.05 12.83 -7.55
C GLY A 395 2.24 11.55 -7.42
N SER A 396 1.58 11.30 -6.29
CA SER A 396 0.67 10.17 -6.05
C SER A 396 -0.78 10.63 -6.03
N VAL A 397 -1.20 11.31 -4.96
CA VAL A 397 -2.59 11.77 -4.78
C VAL A 397 -2.99 12.77 -5.86
N GLY A 398 -2.09 13.70 -6.21
CA GLY A 398 -2.32 14.63 -7.33
C GLY A 398 -2.39 13.96 -8.71
N HIS A 399 -2.04 12.67 -8.81
CA HIS A 399 -2.14 11.85 -10.02
C HIS A 399 -3.14 10.68 -9.87
N ASN A 400 -4.17 10.90 -9.03
CA ASN A 400 -5.28 9.94 -8.86
C ASN A 400 -4.88 8.59 -8.23
N ALA A 401 -3.85 8.56 -7.36
CA ALA A 401 -3.50 7.38 -6.57
C ALA A 401 -3.63 7.69 -5.08
N THR A 402 -3.90 6.69 -4.26
CA THR A 402 -3.70 6.80 -2.82
C THR A 402 -2.20 6.72 -2.50
N LEU A 403 -1.76 7.36 -1.42
CA LEU A 403 -0.39 7.26 -0.93
C LEU A 403 -0.33 6.34 0.28
N LEU A 404 0.40 5.24 0.16
CA LEU A 404 0.74 4.32 1.24
C LEU A 404 2.18 4.61 1.70
N LEU A 405 2.33 5.35 2.80
CA LEU A 405 3.62 5.80 3.30
C LEU A 405 4.11 4.91 4.45
N ASN A 406 5.23 4.26 4.27
CA ASN A 406 5.83 3.42 5.30
C ASN A 406 6.51 4.24 6.40
N VAL A 407 6.11 3.98 7.64
CA VAL A 407 6.63 4.59 8.88
C VAL A 407 7.10 3.47 9.81
N PRO A 408 8.35 2.99 9.68
CA PRO A 408 8.79 1.78 10.34
C PRO A 408 9.11 2.00 11.83
N PRO A 409 8.59 1.16 12.74
CA PRO A 409 9.03 1.10 14.12
C PRO A 409 10.46 0.56 14.25
N ASN A 410 11.17 1.02 15.27
CA ASN A 410 12.52 0.60 15.60
C ASN A 410 12.55 -0.71 16.44
N LYS A 411 13.74 -1.18 16.85
CA LYS A 411 13.90 -2.42 17.61
C LYS A 411 13.27 -2.42 19.00
N GLN A 412 12.89 -1.26 19.53
CA GLN A 412 12.21 -1.11 20.81
C GLN A 412 10.67 -1.12 20.66
N GLY A 413 10.14 -1.35 19.45
CA GLY A 413 8.72 -1.28 19.19
C GLY A 413 8.15 0.14 19.21
N THR A 414 9.00 1.16 19.11
CA THR A 414 8.64 2.58 19.07
C THR A 414 9.05 3.19 17.73
N VAL A 415 8.64 4.39 17.41
CA VAL A 415 9.12 5.14 16.24
C VAL A 415 10.06 6.24 16.67
N ASP A 416 11.20 6.40 15.97
CA ASP A 416 12.18 7.44 16.28
C ASP A 416 11.54 8.85 16.22
N ALA A 417 11.90 9.70 17.18
CA ALA A 417 11.25 11.00 17.39
C ALA A 417 11.37 11.94 16.17
N ASP A 418 12.44 11.85 15.40
CA ASP A 418 12.63 12.63 14.17
C ASP A 418 11.74 12.14 13.01
N ILE A 419 11.44 10.86 12.96
CA ILE A 419 10.46 10.28 12.03
C ILE A 419 9.06 10.74 12.41
N LEU A 420 8.66 10.64 13.69
CA LEU A 420 7.36 11.13 14.16
C LEU A 420 7.18 12.63 13.94
N ALA A 421 8.23 13.42 14.20
CA ALA A 421 8.20 14.87 13.93
C ALA A 421 8.01 15.17 12.45
N ARG A 422 8.63 14.37 11.55
CA ARG A 422 8.47 14.52 10.11
C ARG A 422 7.08 14.10 9.64
N VAL A 423 6.51 13.04 10.19
CA VAL A 423 5.12 12.61 9.91
C VAL A 423 4.15 13.72 10.34
N ALA A 424 4.33 14.28 11.52
CA ALA A 424 3.49 15.38 12.02
C ALA A 424 3.63 16.67 11.19
N GLU A 425 4.85 16.98 10.69
CA GLU A 425 5.09 18.13 9.82
C GLU A 425 4.43 17.94 8.44
N PHE A 426 4.44 16.71 7.91
CA PHE A 426 3.84 16.35 6.63
C PHE A 426 2.32 16.37 6.68
#